data_7bd7bf7b499038a79dcdeb7dbf7005fa
#
_entry.id   7bd7bf7b499038a79dcdeb7dbf7005fa
#
_cell.length_a   1.000
_cell.length_b   1.000
_cell.length_c   1.000
_cell.angle_alpha   90.00
_cell.angle_beta   90.00
_cell.angle_gamma   90.00
#
_symmetry.space_group_name_H-M   'P 1'
#
loop_
_entity.id
_entity.type
_entity.pdbx_description
1 polymer ?
#
loop_
_entity_poly.entity_id
_entity_poly.type
_entity_poly.pdbx_seq_one_letter_code
_entity_poly.pdbx_strand_id
1 'polypeptide(L)'
;EVFRAAETGQVDYAVVPIENSAQGTVTRTLDLLIRTSLCIVGEVNVPVVHNLMSHAASLSDIKRVSAHPQALAQCRNWLAAHLPGVELVPAASNAKAAQAAQTDRSMAAIAAARAAELYDLTILASAIQDDARNRTRFFVLGKTPVQDVPTRLAKTSIWFVCANVSGGLCQVLEPFKEHGVS
;
A
#
# COMPACT_ATOMS: atom_id res chain seq x y z
N GLU A 1 11.81 -5.20 11.81
CA GLU A 1 11.70 -4.19 12.88
C GLU A 1 10.28 -4.21 13.47
N VAL A 2 9.21 -3.98 12.69
CA VAL A 2 7.81 -3.93 13.17
C VAL A 2 7.37 -5.22 13.86
N PHE A 3 7.62 -6.40 13.25
CA PHE A 3 7.34 -7.70 13.87
C PHE A 3 8.02 -7.85 15.24
N ARG A 4 9.33 -7.56 15.31
CA ARG A 4 10.08 -7.67 16.54
C ARG A 4 9.55 -6.75 17.65
N ALA A 5 9.15 -5.53 17.32
CA ALA A 5 8.57 -4.59 18.29
C ALA A 5 7.30 -5.15 18.94
N ALA A 6 6.42 -5.79 18.16
CA ALA A 6 5.22 -6.44 18.68
C ALA A 6 5.55 -7.72 19.44
N GLU A 7 6.45 -8.56 18.93
CA GLU A 7 6.89 -9.80 19.61
C GLU A 7 7.50 -9.51 20.99
N THR A 8 8.31 -8.45 21.11
CA THR A 8 8.93 -8.05 22.38
C THR A 8 8.01 -7.23 23.30
N GLY A 9 6.81 -6.85 22.82
CA GLY A 9 5.85 -6.06 23.61
C GLY A 9 6.19 -4.58 23.72
N GLN A 10 7.03 -4.06 22.83
CA GLN A 10 7.27 -2.62 22.71
C GLN A 10 6.05 -1.90 22.14
N VAL A 11 5.22 -2.61 21.37
CA VAL A 11 3.92 -2.17 20.86
C VAL A 11 2.90 -3.29 21.00
N ASP A 12 1.62 -2.95 21.11
CA ASP A 12 0.53 -3.91 21.26
C ASP A 12 0.20 -4.59 19.94
N TYR A 13 0.29 -3.85 18.84
CA TYR A 13 -0.06 -4.32 17.50
C TYR A 13 0.99 -3.94 16.47
N ALA A 14 1.14 -4.78 15.45
CA ALA A 14 1.91 -4.50 14.24
C ALA A 14 0.98 -4.44 13.02
N VAL A 15 1.07 -3.39 12.21
CA VAL A 15 0.34 -3.28 10.95
C VAL A 15 1.33 -3.48 9.81
N VAL A 16 1.08 -4.50 8.98
CA VAL A 16 2.02 -4.92 7.93
C VAL A 16 1.31 -5.09 6.59
N PRO A 17 1.87 -4.57 5.48
CA PRO A 17 1.28 -4.75 4.16
C PRO A 17 1.47 -6.20 3.70
N ILE A 18 0.43 -6.81 3.12
CA ILE A 18 0.49 -8.18 2.59
C ILE A 18 0.28 -8.24 1.08
N GLU A 19 -0.47 -7.30 0.54
CA GLU A 19 -0.84 -7.28 -0.86
C GLU A 19 -1.14 -5.85 -1.31
N ASN A 20 -0.74 -5.53 -2.54
CA ASN A 20 -1.18 -4.33 -3.24
C ASN A 20 -1.83 -4.73 -4.56
N SER A 21 -3.01 -4.20 -4.88
CA SER A 21 -3.78 -4.60 -6.06
C SER A 21 -3.07 -4.34 -7.39
N ALA A 22 -2.11 -3.41 -7.42
CA ALA A 22 -1.32 -3.08 -8.61
C ALA A 22 0.02 -3.82 -8.66
N GLN A 23 0.58 -4.22 -7.51
CA GLN A 23 1.93 -4.82 -7.41
C GLN A 23 1.91 -6.28 -6.97
N GLY A 24 0.76 -6.79 -6.51
CA GLY A 24 0.65 -8.15 -5.99
C GLY A 24 1.16 -8.27 -4.55
N THR A 25 1.66 -9.44 -4.25
CA THR A 25 1.99 -9.89 -2.90
C THR A 25 3.27 -9.26 -2.35
N VAL A 26 3.26 -8.89 -1.07
CA VAL A 26 4.45 -8.43 -0.33
C VAL A 26 5.20 -9.63 0.25
N THR A 27 6.02 -10.28 -0.56
CA THR A 27 6.71 -11.55 -0.24
C THR A 27 7.46 -11.50 1.09
N ARG A 28 8.17 -10.41 1.36
CA ARG A 28 8.92 -10.26 2.62
C ARG A 28 8.03 -10.34 3.86
N THR A 29 6.82 -9.79 3.80
CA THR A 29 5.86 -9.88 4.91
C THR A 29 5.38 -11.32 5.08
N LEU A 30 5.08 -12.01 3.97
CA LEU A 30 4.66 -13.41 4.04
C LEU A 30 5.74 -14.32 4.62
N ASP A 31 7.01 -14.13 4.24
CA ASP A 31 8.14 -14.88 4.80
C ASP A 31 8.28 -14.70 6.32
N LEU A 32 8.00 -13.49 6.81
CA LEU A 32 8.03 -13.20 8.24
C LEU A 32 6.80 -13.78 8.98
N LEU A 33 5.63 -13.79 8.35
CA LEU A 33 4.41 -14.38 8.93
C LEU A 33 4.55 -15.86 9.21
N ILE A 34 5.30 -16.61 8.40
CA ILE A 34 5.56 -18.05 8.62
C ILE A 34 6.38 -18.29 9.89
N ARG A 35 7.18 -17.31 10.32
CA ARG A 35 8.16 -17.45 11.42
C ARG A 35 7.77 -16.75 12.72
N THR A 36 6.76 -15.88 12.66
CA THR A 36 6.35 -15.08 13.83
C THR A 36 5.45 -15.89 14.77
N SER A 37 5.49 -15.53 16.05
CA SER A 37 4.53 -16.00 17.07
C SER A 37 3.26 -15.14 17.14
N LEU A 38 3.19 -14.06 16.35
CA LEU A 38 2.03 -13.18 16.34
C LEU A 38 0.86 -13.80 15.57
N CYS A 39 -0.35 -13.48 16.02
CA CYS A 39 -1.59 -13.88 15.39
C CYS A 39 -2.13 -12.75 14.51
N ILE A 40 -2.80 -13.09 13.40
CA ILE A 40 -3.59 -12.13 12.63
C ILE A 40 -4.85 -11.84 13.43
N VAL A 41 -5.01 -10.59 13.88
CA VAL A 41 -6.14 -10.15 14.70
C VAL A 41 -7.07 -9.20 13.94
N GLY A 42 -6.69 -8.77 12.75
CA GLY A 42 -7.52 -7.91 11.91
C GLY A 42 -6.93 -7.70 10.53
N GLU A 43 -7.72 -7.06 9.69
CA GLU A 43 -7.37 -6.71 8.31
C GLU A 43 -7.86 -5.31 8.00
N VAL A 44 -7.04 -4.52 7.30
CA VAL A 44 -7.41 -3.18 6.84
C VAL A 44 -7.07 -3.05 5.36
N ASN A 45 -8.03 -2.56 4.56
CA ASN A 45 -7.83 -2.22 3.17
C ASN A 45 -7.74 -0.70 3.02
N VAL A 46 -6.59 -0.19 2.60
CA VAL A 46 -6.32 1.23 2.44
C VAL A 46 -6.28 1.58 0.95
N PRO A 47 -7.17 2.46 0.46
CA PRO A 47 -7.08 2.95 -0.91
C PRO A 47 -5.79 3.76 -1.09
N VAL A 48 -5.11 3.54 -2.22
CA VAL A 48 -3.94 4.32 -2.62
C VAL A 48 -4.41 5.48 -3.46
N VAL A 49 -4.41 6.68 -2.88
CA VAL A 49 -4.81 7.92 -3.55
C VAL A 49 -3.59 8.81 -3.72
N HIS A 50 -3.31 9.16 -4.96
CA HIS A 50 -2.24 10.06 -5.34
C HIS A 50 -2.81 11.44 -5.67
N ASN A 51 -2.24 12.48 -5.06
CA ASN A 51 -2.60 13.87 -5.33
C ASN A 51 -1.37 14.62 -5.83
N LEU A 52 -1.56 15.52 -6.77
CA LEU A 52 -0.55 16.47 -7.18
C LEU A 52 -0.60 17.68 -6.27
N MET A 53 0.51 18.04 -5.66
CA MET A 53 0.59 19.14 -4.69
C MET A 53 1.81 20.01 -4.94
N SER A 54 1.68 21.32 -4.73
CA SER A 54 2.74 22.29 -4.96
C SER A 54 2.44 23.61 -4.25
N HIS A 55 3.41 24.52 -4.20
CA HIS A 55 3.22 25.94 -3.94
C HIS A 55 2.98 26.78 -5.22
N ALA A 56 2.94 26.16 -6.40
CA ALA A 56 2.57 26.83 -7.64
C ALA A 56 1.12 27.35 -7.58
N ALA A 57 0.85 28.46 -8.25
CA ALA A 57 -0.52 29.01 -8.31
C ALA A 57 -1.42 28.22 -9.28
N SER A 58 -0.82 27.59 -10.29
CA SER A 58 -1.54 26.84 -11.33
C SER A 58 -0.70 25.68 -11.88
N LEU A 59 -1.33 24.77 -12.61
CA LEU A 59 -0.65 23.66 -13.28
C LEU A 59 0.38 24.15 -14.32
N SER A 60 0.14 25.29 -14.96
CA SER A 60 1.04 25.87 -16.00
C SER A 60 2.36 26.35 -15.43
N ASP A 61 2.45 26.60 -14.12
CA ASP A 61 3.66 27.05 -13.45
C ASP A 61 4.61 25.89 -13.08
N ILE A 62 4.10 24.66 -13.18
CA ILE A 62 4.85 23.45 -12.84
C ILE A 62 5.78 23.08 -13.98
N LYS A 63 7.08 23.02 -13.69
CA LYS A 63 8.12 22.58 -14.62
C LYS A 63 8.63 21.17 -14.33
N ARG A 64 8.50 20.72 -13.08
CA ARG A 64 8.99 19.41 -12.62
C ARG A 64 7.96 18.74 -11.72
N VAL A 65 7.81 17.42 -11.87
CA VAL A 65 6.98 16.60 -10.98
C VAL A 65 7.85 15.54 -10.35
N SER A 66 7.91 15.51 -9.02
CA SER A 66 8.69 14.55 -8.25
C SER A 66 7.78 13.57 -7.50
N ALA A 67 8.16 12.29 -7.50
CA ALA A 67 7.57 11.24 -6.66
C ALA A 67 8.46 9.99 -6.66
N HIS A 68 8.10 9.02 -5.82
CA HIS A 68 8.65 7.67 -5.96
C HIS A 68 8.36 7.12 -7.37
N PRO A 69 9.30 6.40 -8.02
CA PRO A 69 9.12 5.91 -9.39
C PRO A 69 7.81 5.18 -9.63
N GLN A 70 7.34 4.42 -8.65
CA GLN A 70 6.08 3.73 -8.69
C GLN A 70 4.87 4.68 -8.77
N ALA A 71 4.87 5.77 -7.99
CA ALA A 71 3.78 6.75 -8.02
C ALA A 71 3.76 7.52 -9.35
N LEU A 72 4.94 7.84 -9.92
CA LEU A 72 5.05 8.40 -11.27
C LEU A 72 4.45 7.45 -12.32
N ALA A 73 4.75 6.16 -12.23
CA ALA A 73 4.20 5.15 -13.14
C ALA A 73 2.68 4.99 -13.01
N GLN A 74 2.15 5.07 -11.78
CA GLN A 74 0.71 4.96 -11.49
C GLN A 74 -0.10 6.20 -11.89
N CYS A 75 0.54 7.32 -12.18
CA CYS A 75 -0.09 8.58 -12.61
C CYS A 75 0.29 8.97 -14.04
N ARG A 76 0.88 8.06 -14.81
CA ARG A 76 1.49 8.35 -16.11
C ARG A 76 0.52 8.95 -17.12
N ASN A 77 -0.68 8.37 -17.25
CA ASN A 77 -1.66 8.82 -18.23
C ASN A 77 -2.21 10.20 -17.86
N TRP A 78 -2.49 10.41 -16.58
CA TRP A 78 -2.93 11.71 -16.10
C TRP A 78 -1.87 12.80 -16.33
N LEU A 79 -0.60 12.52 -16.02
CA LEU A 79 0.51 13.45 -16.24
C LEU A 79 0.69 13.79 -17.73
N ALA A 80 0.62 12.80 -18.61
CA ALA A 80 0.72 13.01 -20.05
C ALA A 80 -0.41 13.89 -20.61
N ALA A 81 -1.61 13.79 -20.06
CA ALA A 81 -2.77 14.56 -20.49
C ALA A 81 -2.78 16.01 -19.97
N HIS A 82 -2.33 16.25 -18.73
CA HIS A 82 -2.50 17.54 -18.04
C HIS A 82 -1.20 18.33 -17.92
N LEU A 83 -0.04 17.67 -17.97
CA LEU A 83 1.29 18.27 -17.88
C LEU A 83 2.23 17.70 -18.95
N PRO A 84 1.87 17.84 -20.25
CA PRO A 84 2.67 17.29 -21.34
C PRO A 84 4.07 17.91 -21.36
N GLY A 85 5.11 17.05 -21.39
CA GLY A 85 6.51 17.49 -21.46
C GLY A 85 7.11 17.93 -20.13
N VAL A 86 6.38 17.84 -19.01
CA VAL A 86 6.93 18.12 -17.69
C VAL A 86 8.09 17.16 -17.35
N GLU A 87 9.13 17.67 -16.72
CA GLU A 87 10.25 16.85 -16.24
C GLU A 87 9.82 15.97 -15.07
N LEU A 88 10.02 14.66 -15.17
CA LEU A 88 9.72 13.71 -14.09
C LEU A 88 11.00 13.42 -13.29
N VAL A 89 10.98 13.76 -11.99
CA VAL A 89 12.13 13.65 -11.08
C VAL A 89 11.88 12.53 -10.06
N PRO A 90 12.53 11.37 -10.19
CA PRO A 90 12.40 10.29 -9.23
C PRO A 90 12.91 10.70 -7.85
N ALA A 91 12.17 10.34 -6.79
CA ALA A 91 12.55 10.52 -5.39
C ALA A 91 12.56 9.19 -4.63
N ALA A 92 13.32 9.12 -3.54
CA ALA A 92 13.41 7.93 -2.70
C ALA A 92 12.05 7.57 -2.03
N SER A 93 11.16 8.55 -1.87
CA SER A 93 9.78 8.36 -1.38
C SER A 93 8.91 9.56 -1.78
N ASN A 94 7.59 9.36 -1.75
CA ASN A 94 6.63 10.46 -1.98
C ASN A 94 6.75 11.56 -0.91
N ALA A 95 7.11 11.21 0.33
CA ALA A 95 7.38 12.19 1.39
C ALA A 95 8.62 13.04 1.08
N LYS A 96 9.69 12.44 0.53
CA LYS A 96 10.88 13.21 0.08
C LYS A 96 10.56 14.11 -1.10
N ALA A 97 9.71 13.68 -2.01
CA ALA A 97 9.24 14.51 -3.10
C ALA A 97 8.43 15.73 -2.59
N ALA A 98 7.51 15.51 -1.64
CA ALA A 98 6.73 16.59 -1.02
C ALA A 98 7.65 17.57 -0.25
N GLN A 99 8.63 17.06 0.49
CA GLN A 99 9.64 17.89 1.16
C GLN A 99 10.44 18.77 0.18
N ALA A 100 10.80 18.24 -0.99
CA ALA A 100 11.50 19.02 -2.03
C ALA A 100 10.59 20.08 -2.65
N ALA A 101 9.34 19.77 -2.93
CA ALA A 101 8.36 20.72 -3.47
C ALA A 101 8.02 21.86 -2.49
N GLN A 102 8.24 21.68 -1.18
CA GLN A 102 8.05 22.73 -0.17
C GLN A 102 8.95 23.93 -0.42
N THR A 103 10.14 23.72 -0.93
CA THR A 103 11.14 24.80 -1.13
C THR A 103 11.25 25.28 -2.57
N ASP A 104 10.56 24.62 -3.51
CA ASP A 104 10.65 24.92 -4.95
C ASP A 104 9.26 25.09 -5.57
N ARG A 105 8.86 26.33 -5.81
CA ARG A 105 7.56 26.64 -6.40
C ARG A 105 7.36 26.14 -7.83
N SER A 106 8.42 25.81 -8.55
CA SER A 106 8.33 25.24 -9.90
C SER A 106 8.17 23.73 -9.89
N MET A 107 8.25 23.11 -8.71
CA MET A 107 8.13 21.66 -8.51
C MET A 107 6.77 21.30 -7.91
N ALA A 108 6.15 20.26 -8.45
CA ALA A 108 5.04 19.57 -7.80
C ALA A 108 5.48 18.20 -7.29
N ALA A 109 4.83 17.72 -6.25
CA ALA A 109 4.99 16.36 -5.75
C ALA A 109 3.72 15.54 -5.94
N ILE A 110 3.89 14.22 -6.12
CA ILE A 110 2.77 13.27 -6.04
C ILE A 110 2.86 12.55 -4.71
N ALA A 111 1.84 12.72 -3.86
CA ALA A 111 1.79 12.08 -2.55
C ALA A 111 0.34 11.89 -2.04
N ALA A 112 0.18 11.24 -0.88
CA ALA A 112 -1.09 11.18 -0.17
C ALA A 112 -1.46 12.55 0.41
N ALA A 113 -2.76 12.83 0.61
CA ALA A 113 -3.25 14.13 1.09
C ALA A 113 -2.58 14.59 2.39
N ARG A 114 -2.24 13.67 3.30
CA ARG A 114 -1.54 13.99 4.54
C ARG A 114 -0.18 14.69 4.33
N ALA A 115 0.49 14.45 3.20
CA ALA A 115 1.75 15.13 2.89
C ALA A 115 1.52 16.62 2.58
N ALA A 116 0.40 17.00 2.00
CA ALA A 116 0.06 18.40 1.76
C ALA A 116 -0.05 19.18 3.08
N GLU A 117 -0.71 18.61 4.08
CA GLU A 117 -0.82 19.21 5.41
C GLU A 117 0.55 19.31 6.10
N LEU A 118 1.36 18.24 6.02
CA LEU A 118 2.66 18.19 6.71
C LEU A 118 3.69 19.16 6.14
N TYR A 119 3.67 19.37 4.81
CA TYR A 119 4.64 20.21 4.10
C TYR A 119 4.04 21.55 3.63
N ASP A 120 2.83 21.89 4.10
CA ASP A 120 2.12 23.14 3.78
C ASP A 120 1.98 23.36 2.26
N LEU A 121 1.67 22.27 1.52
CA LEU A 121 1.48 22.30 0.06
C LEU A 121 0.00 22.36 -0.30
N THR A 122 -0.32 23.06 -1.39
CA THR A 122 -1.67 23.08 -1.95
C THR A 122 -1.88 21.88 -2.85
N ILE A 123 -2.98 21.15 -2.68
CA ILE A 123 -3.39 20.09 -3.60
C ILE A 123 -3.98 20.75 -4.85
N LEU A 124 -3.28 20.63 -5.97
CA LEU A 124 -3.70 21.19 -7.26
C LEU A 124 -4.59 20.23 -8.06
N ALA A 125 -4.43 18.93 -7.86
CA ALA A 125 -5.30 17.90 -8.43
C ALA A 125 -5.36 16.70 -7.50
N SER A 126 -6.56 16.17 -7.31
CA SER A 126 -6.81 15.02 -6.44
C SER A 126 -7.06 13.75 -7.25
N ALA A 127 -6.69 12.60 -6.65
CA ALA A 127 -6.97 11.27 -7.18
C ALA A 127 -6.48 11.07 -8.63
N ILE A 128 -5.23 11.47 -8.91
CA ILE A 128 -4.62 11.47 -10.23
C ILE A 128 -4.08 10.11 -10.68
N GLN A 129 -4.20 9.06 -9.87
CA GLN A 129 -3.78 7.70 -10.23
C GLN A 129 -4.63 7.13 -11.37
N ASP A 130 -3.99 6.39 -12.29
CA ASP A 130 -4.63 5.81 -13.47
C ASP A 130 -5.63 4.69 -13.12
N ASP A 131 -5.41 3.94 -12.03
CA ASP A 131 -6.37 2.96 -11.50
C ASP A 131 -6.92 3.40 -10.14
N ALA A 132 -8.19 3.80 -10.14
CA ALA A 132 -8.92 4.22 -8.93
C ALA A 132 -9.17 3.05 -7.94
N ARG A 133 -9.00 1.79 -8.37
CA ARG A 133 -9.20 0.61 -7.54
C ARG A 133 -7.94 0.23 -6.77
N ASN A 134 -6.82 0.95 -6.96
CA ASN A 134 -5.58 0.64 -6.28
C ASN A 134 -5.74 0.73 -4.76
N ARG A 135 -5.44 -0.37 -4.09
CA ARG A 135 -5.51 -0.50 -2.63
C ARG A 135 -4.40 -1.38 -2.10
N THR A 136 -3.99 -1.13 -0.89
CA THR A 136 -3.07 -1.98 -0.16
C THR A 136 -3.83 -2.65 0.99
N ARG A 137 -3.69 -3.95 1.06
CA ARG A 137 -4.23 -4.78 2.13
C ARG A 137 -3.17 -4.96 3.20
N PHE A 138 -3.54 -4.71 4.45
CA PHE A 138 -2.68 -4.84 5.61
C PHE A 138 -3.26 -5.87 6.56
N PHE A 139 -2.40 -6.66 7.20
CA PHE A 139 -2.77 -7.39 8.41
C PHE A 139 -2.43 -6.58 9.65
N VAL A 140 -3.31 -6.69 10.64
CA VAL A 140 -3.05 -6.27 12.01
C VAL A 140 -2.65 -7.52 12.78
N LEU A 141 -1.46 -7.51 13.37
CA LEU A 141 -0.91 -8.62 14.13
C LEU A 141 -0.88 -8.28 15.60
N GLY A 142 -1.21 -9.23 16.45
CA GLY A 142 -1.18 -9.11 17.91
C GLY A 142 -0.72 -10.41 18.56
N LYS A 143 -0.40 -10.38 19.85
CA LYS A 143 0.03 -11.57 20.60
C LYS A 143 -1.12 -12.52 20.96
N THR A 144 -2.31 -11.98 21.18
CA THR A 144 -3.46 -12.75 21.61
C THR A 144 -4.45 -12.90 20.44
N PRO A 145 -4.86 -14.12 20.12
CA PRO A 145 -5.90 -14.34 19.11
C PRO A 145 -7.20 -13.62 19.48
N VAL A 146 -7.92 -13.15 18.48
CA VAL A 146 -9.27 -12.60 18.69
C VAL A 146 -10.21 -13.75 18.98
N GLN A 147 -10.99 -13.62 20.06
CA GLN A 147 -12.05 -14.54 20.43
C GLN A 147 -13.41 -13.94 20.06
N ASP A 148 -14.42 -14.81 19.82
CA ASP A 148 -15.81 -14.42 19.59
C ASP A 148 -16.08 -13.51 18.37
N VAL A 149 -15.35 -13.71 17.27
CA VAL A 149 -15.65 -13.03 16.01
C VAL A 149 -16.96 -13.60 15.42
N PRO A 150 -17.98 -12.76 15.13
CA PRO A 150 -19.17 -13.24 14.44
C PRO A 150 -18.80 -13.95 13.13
N THR A 151 -19.28 -15.17 12.93
CA THR A 151 -18.89 -16.07 11.82
C THR A 151 -19.01 -15.39 10.45
N ARG A 152 -20.03 -14.54 10.25
CA ARG A 152 -20.26 -13.77 9.00
C ARG A 152 -19.18 -12.72 8.69
N LEU A 153 -18.37 -12.33 9.68
CA LEU A 153 -17.30 -11.33 9.56
C LEU A 153 -15.92 -11.96 9.70
N ALA A 154 -15.87 -13.25 10.05
CA ALA A 154 -14.61 -13.95 10.25
C ALA A 154 -13.96 -14.31 8.90
N LYS A 155 -12.65 -14.14 8.84
CA LYS A 155 -11.79 -14.67 7.78
C LYS A 155 -10.73 -15.53 8.42
N THR A 156 -10.42 -16.67 7.82
CA THR A 156 -9.36 -17.57 8.26
C THR A 156 -8.22 -17.51 7.25
N SER A 157 -7.01 -17.27 7.72
CA SER A 157 -5.79 -17.39 6.92
C SER A 157 -5.13 -18.74 7.18
N ILE A 158 -4.84 -19.47 6.12
CA ILE A 158 -4.26 -20.82 6.19
C ILE A 158 -2.94 -20.83 5.45
N TRP A 159 -1.93 -21.40 6.07
CA TRP A 159 -0.66 -21.74 5.46
C TRP A 159 -0.61 -23.25 5.23
N PHE A 160 -0.24 -23.66 4.03
CA PHE A 160 -0.04 -25.06 3.74
C PHE A 160 1.15 -25.27 2.82
N VAL A 161 1.70 -26.46 2.87
CA VAL A 161 2.71 -26.95 1.95
C VAL A 161 2.09 -28.09 1.17
N CYS A 162 2.18 -28.05 -0.15
CA CYS A 162 1.76 -29.15 -1.00
C CYS A 162 2.95 -29.72 -1.76
N ALA A 163 2.84 -30.99 -2.15
CA ALA A 163 3.82 -31.63 -3.02
C ALA A 163 3.85 -30.93 -4.38
N ASN A 164 5.05 -30.72 -4.91
CA ASN A 164 5.22 -30.14 -6.26
C ASN A 164 5.05 -31.23 -7.34
N VAL A 165 3.83 -31.74 -7.44
CA VAL A 165 3.40 -32.77 -8.40
C VAL A 165 2.13 -32.31 -9.10
N SER A 166 1.82 -32.91 -10.25
CA SER A 166 0.56 -32.65 -10.96
C SER A 166 -0.64 -32.91 -10.05
N GLY A 167 -1.53 -31.90 -9.89
CA GLY A 167 -2.70 -31.97 -9.04
C GLY A 167 -2.47 -31.72 -7.55
N GLY A 168 -1.23 -31.51 -7.07
CA GLY A 168 -0.92 -31.33 -5.64
C GLY A 168 -1.71 -30.20 -4.97
N LEU A 169 -1.85 -29.06 -5.63
CA LEU A 169 -2.67 -27.95 -5.13
C LEU A 169 -4.17 -28.31 -5.08
N CYS A 170 -4.67 -29.01 -6.11
CA CYS A 170 -6.06 -29.45 -6.16
C CYS A 170 -6.41 -30.35 -4.97
N GLN A 171 -5.52 -31.29 -4.62
CA GLN A 171 -5.72 -32.20 -3.48
C GLN A 171 -5.83 -31.45 -2.14
N VAL A 172 -5.05 -30.37 -1.95
CA VAL A 172 -5.15 -29.55 -0.74
C VAL A 172 -6.45 -28.75 -0.69
N LEU A 173 -6.98 -28.35 -1.85
CA LEU A 173 -8.20 -27.54 -1.95
C LEU A 173 -9.49 -28.38 -1.97
N GLU A 174 -9.41 -29.70 -2.24
CA GLU A 174 -10.57 -30.59 -2.33
C GLU A 174 -11.43 -30.61 -1.05
N PRO A 175 -10.86 -30.70 0.18
CA PRO A 175 -11.65 -30.62 1.41
C PRO A 175 -12.46 -29.34 1.56
N PHE A 176 -11.95 -28.19 1.07
CA PHE A 176 -12.70 -26.93 1.11
C PHE A 176 -13.95 -27.00 0.25
N LYS A 177 -13.85 -27.61 -0.94
CA LYS A 177 -14.99 -27.83 -1.83
C LYS A 177 -16.00 -28.78 -1.18
N GLU A 178 -15.55 -29.89 -0.60
CA GLU A 178 -16.42 -30.89 0.04
C GLU A 178 -17.20 -30.33 1.22
N HIS A 179 -16.58 -29.42 1.99
CA HIS A 179 -17.20 -28.79 3.16
C HIS A 179 -17.85 -27.44 2.85
N GLY A 180 -17.93 -27.02 1.58
CA GLY A 180 -18.57 -25.76 1.18
C GLY A 180 -17.89 -24.51 1.70
N VAL A 181 -16.56 -24.58 1.92
CA VAL A 181 -15.74 -23.43 2.35
C VAL A 181 -15.25 -22.67 1.10
N SER A 182 -15.48 -21.35 1.07
CA SER A 182 -15.09 -20.45 -0.02
C SER A 182 -14.10 -19.39 0.43
#